data_cd8a566b8a31d161c73e23a5c1fd29f5
#
_entry.id   cd8a566b8a31d161c73e23a5c1fd29f5
#
_cell.length_a   1.000
_cell.length_b   1.000
_cell.length_c   1.000
_cell.angle_alpha   90.00
_cell.angle_beta   90.00
_cell.angle_gamma   90.00
#
_symmetry.space_group_name_H-M   'P 1'
#
loop_
_entity.id
_entity.type
_entity.pdbx_description
1 polymer ?
#
loop_
_entity_poly.entity_id
_entity_poly.type
_entity_poly.pdbx_seq_one_letter_code
_entity_poly.pdbx_strand_id
1 'polypeptide(L)'
;MPLMFRADEETKTLRFPFDFEFTSVFTLDGHTLHHEVHVKNCGDENMRCGIGFHPGFNIPFDENHTTTDYEIRFEQEESPIILDCLPHGLLSGKSFYQWKNTQAIPLTDTLFDNDSFCLAGLRSKTIGIYEKNSERKIICDISEYPYTLLWSAPTKPMRFICIEPWQSLPAAETDTSEWNEHAAAACIAPNESYSITLHTTFER
;
A
#
# COMPACT_ATOMS: atom_id res chain seq x y z
N MET A 1 -4.12 -1.69 -21.80
CA MET A 1 -4.27 -3.15 -22.07
C MET A 1 -4.31 -3.85 -20.72
N PRO A 2 -5.32 -4.65 -20.43
CA PRO A 2 -5.36 -5.40 -19.17
C PRO A 2 -4.30 -6.51 -19.17
N LEU A 3 -3.69 -6.73 -18.02
CA LEU A 3 -2.88 -7.90 -17.72
C LEU A 3 -3.76 -8.87 -16.96
N MET A 4 -3.93 -10.10 -17.47
CA MET A 4 -4.79 -11.11 -16.86
C MET A 4 -3.97 -12.33 -16.46
N PHE A 5 -4.25 -12.85 -15.28
CA PHE A 5 -3.74 -14.12 -14.77
C PHE A 5 -4.91 -14.98 -14.30
N ARG A 6 -4.89 -16.27 -14.63
CA ARG A 6 -5.84 -17.26 -14.11
C ARG A 6 -5.07 -18.33 -13.37
N ALA A 7 -5.58 -18.72 -12.20
CA ALA A 7 -5.00 -19.79 -11.41
C ALA A 7 -4.99 -21.12 -12.20
N ASP A 8 -3.84 -21.75 -12.27
CA ASP A 8 -3.63 -23.10 -12.78
C ASP A 8 -3.44 -24.08 -11.63
N GLU A 9 -3.26 -25.36 -11.94
CA GLU A 9 -3.09 -26.41 -10.92
C GLU A 9 -1.84 -26.20 -10.03
N GLU A 10 -0.76 -25.65 -10.62
CA GLU A 10 0.45 -25.33 -9.86
C GLU A 10 0.18 -24.19 -8.86
N THR A 11 -0.48 -23.13 -9.32
CA THR A 11 -0.87 -22.00 -8.47
C THR A 11 -1.73 -22.44 -7.31
N LYS A 12 -2.76 -23.24 -7.58
CA LYS A 12 -3.68 -23.76 -6.55
C LYS A 12 -2.99 -24.66 -5.52
N THR A 13 -2.05 -25.47 -5.97
CA THR A 13 -1.36 -26.43 -5.11
C THR A 13 -0.25 -25.82 -4.27
N LEU A 14 0.51 -24.87 -4.81
CA LEU A 14 1.75 -24.39 -4.20
C LEU A 14 1.68 -22.97 -3.62
N ARG A 15 0.64 -22.19 -3.97
CA ARG A 15 0.61 -20.76 -3.64
C ARG A 15 -0.68 -20.33 -2.99
N PHE A 16 -1.80 -20.48 -3.67
CA PHE A 16 -3.08 -19.98 -3.21
C PHE A 16 -4.20 -20.94 -3.65
N PRO A 17 -4.85 -21.66 -2.73
CA PRO A 17 -5.65 -22.86 -3.04
C PRO A 17 -7.08 -22.55 -3.53
N PHE A 18 -7.23 -21.55 -4.37
CA PHE A 18 -8.51 -21.16 -4.95
C PHE A 18 -8.44 -21.07 -6.47
N ASP A 19 -9.57 -21.29 -7.14
CA ASP A 19 -9.71 -20.99 -8.58
C ASP A 19 -10.13 -19.53 -8.74
N PHE A 20 -9.27 -18.73 -9.34
CA PHE A 20 -9.50 -17.29 -9.49
C PHE A 20 -8.93 -16.72 -10.78
N GLU A 21 -9.51 -15.60 -11.20
CA GLU A 21 -8.94 -14.72 -12.21
C GLU A 21 -8.52 -13.42 -11.55
N PHE A 22 -7.30 -12.97 -11.89
CA PHE A 22 -6.76 -11.68 -11.48
C PHE A 22 -6.53 -10.82 -12.71
N THR A 23 -7.05 -9.60 -12.73
CA THR A 23 -6.83 -8.65 -13.82
C THR A 23 -6.28 -7.35 -13.26
N SER A 24 -5.22 -6.84 -13.88
CA SER A 24 -4.62 -5.54 -13.58
C SER A 24 -4.73 -4.64 -14.79
N VAL A 25 -5.29 -3.43 -14.60
CA VAL A 25 -5.52 -2.44 -15.65
C VAL A 25 -4.88 -1.13 -15.27
N PHE A 26 -4.08 -0.57 -16.19
CA PHE A 26 -3.51 0.76 -16.05
C PHE A 26 -4.13 1.70 -17.07
N THR A 27 -4.63 2.83 -16.59
CA THR A 27 -5.18 3.91 -17.43
C THR A 27 -4.58 5.24 -17.00
N LEU A 28 -4.08 6.01 -17.97
CA LEU A 28 -3.60 7.36 -17.74
C LEU A 28 -4.63 8.36 -18.24
N ASP A 29 -5.09 9.22 -17.33
CA ASP A 29 -5.99 10.34 -17.64
C ASP A 29 -5.34 11.66 -17.18
N GLY A 30 -4.91 12.46 -18.14
CA GLY A 30 -4.14 13.67 -17.87
C GLY A 30 -2.86 13.36 -17.09
N HIS A 31 -2.80 13.77 -15.85
CA HIS A 31 -1.68 13.55 -14.92
C HIS A 31 -1.97 12.48 -13.86
N THR A 32 -3.10 11.77 -13.96
CA THR A 32 -3.50 10.74 -13.01
C THR A 32 -3.38 9.35 -13.63
N LEU A 33 -2.61 8.50 -12.97
CA LEU A 33 -2.54 7.07 -13.25
C LEU A 33 -3.59 6.35 -12.40
N HIS A 34 -4.48 5.62 -13.05
CA HIS A 34 -5.42 4.71 -12.43
C HIS A 34 -4.87 3.30 -12.56
N HIS A 35 -4.58 2.65 -11.44
CA HIS A 35 -4.22 1.24 -11.39
C HIS A 35 -5.38 0.47 -10.76
N GLU A 36 -6.14 -0.22 -11.58
CA GLU A 36 -7.30 -0.99 -11.18
C GLU A 36 -6.96 -2.48 -11.12
N VAL A 37 -7.40 -3.13 -10.05
CA VAL A 37 -7.24 -4.58 -9.84
C VAL A 37 -8.61 -5.20 -9.65
N HIS A 38 -8.87 -6.27 -10.40
CA HIS A 38 -10.07 -7.09 -10.28
C HIS A 38 -9.66 -8.51 -9.90
N VAL A 39 -10.34 -9.06 -8.91
CA VAL A 39 -10.21 -10.47 -8.53
C VAL A 39 -11.58 -11.11 -8.62
N LYS A 40 -11.68 -12.18 -9.42
CA LYS A 40 -12.89 -12.97 -9.55
C LYS A 40 -12.69 -14.34 -8.94
N ASN A 41 -13.59 -14.74 -8.07
CA ASN A 41 -13.66 -16.11 -7.57
C ASN A 41 -14.31 -17.00 -8.62
N CYS A 42 -13.57 -17.95 -9.18
CA CYS A 42 -14.05 -18.90 -10.18
C CYS A 42 -14.38 -20.27 -9.57
N GLY A 43 -14.16 -20.43 -8.26
CA GLY A 43 -14.47 -21.66 -7.50
C GLY A 43 -15.91 -21.70 -7.01
N ASP A 44 -16.21 -22.72 -6.25
CA ASP A 44 -17.52 -23.04 -5.68
C ASP A 44 -17.62 -22.73 -4.17
N GLU A 45 -16.54 -22.28 -3.56
CA GLU A 45 -16.45 -21.88 -2.15
C GLU A 45 -16.13 -20.38 -2.01
N ASN A 46 -16.40 -19.80 -0.84
CA ASN A 46 -16.00 -18.44 -0.53
C ASN A 46 -14.46 -18.33 -0.52
N MET A 47 -13.94 -17.36 -1.25
CA MET A 47 -12.52 -17.07 -1.31
C MET A 47 -12.19 -15.81 -0.51
N ARG A 48 -11.29 -15.91 0.45
CA ARG A 48 -10.72 -14.75 1.12
C ARG A 48 -9.44 -14.34 0.41
N CYS A 49 -9.29 -13.04 0.14
CA CYS A 49 -8.06 -12.49 -0.42
C CYS A 49 -7.70 -11.17 0.24
N GLY A 50 -6.40 -10.98 0.48
CA GLY A 50 -5.83 -9.68 0.82
C GLY A 50 -5.39 -8.98 -0.45
N ILE A 51 -5.73 -7.69 -0.57
CA ILE A 51 -5.35 -6.86 -1.71
C ILE A 51 -4.79 -5.54 -1.22
N GLY A 52 -3.74 -5.09 -1.87
CA GLY A 52 -3.13 -3.78 -1.66
C GLY A 52 -2.22 -3.43 -2.83
N PHE A 53 -1.77 -2.20 -2.84
CA PHE A 53 -0.82 -1.69 -3.83
C PHE A 53 0.53 -1.43 -3.16
N HIS A 54 1.60 -1.56 -3.95
CA HIS A 54 2.97 -1.34 -3.46
C HIS A 54 3.79 -0.52 -4.48
N PRO A 55 3.30 0.68 -4.89
CA PRO A 55 4.04 1.52 -5.80
C PRO A 55 5.25 2.14 -5.11
N GLY A 56 6.40 2.14 -5.82
CA GLY A 56 7.62 2.83 -5.40
C GLY A 56 7.87 4.05 -6.28
N PHE A 57 8.21 5.17 -5.66
CA PHE A 57 8.49 6.43 -6.32
C PHE A 57 9.94 6.84 -6.09
N ASN A 58 10.64 7.19 -7.15
CA ASN A 58 12.04 7.64 -7.04
C ASN A 58 12.18 8.85 -6.11
N ILE A 59 13.17 8.83 -5.24
CA ILE A 59 13.61 9.94 -4.40
C ILE A 59 15.15 10.02 -4.50
N PRO A 60 15.69 11.19 -4.86
CA PRO A 60 15.02 12.42 -5.30
C PRO A 60 14.36 12.29 -6.68
N PHE A 61 13.51 13.25 -7.07
CA PHE A 61 12.87 13.29 -8.39
C PHE A 61 13.86 13.59 -9.51
N ASP A 62 15.00 14.19 -9.19
CA ASP A 62 16.11 14.47 -10.11
C ASP A 62 17.46 14.51 -9.37
N GLU A 63 18.55 14.66 -10.13
CA GLU A 63 19.93 14.65 -9.62
C GLU A 63 20.38 15.91 -8.85
N ASN A 64 19.56 16.98 -8.88
CA ASN A 64 19.87 18.24 -8.20
C ASN A 64 19.37 18.32 -6.77
N HIS A 65 18.62 17.31 -6.34
CA HIS A 65 17.97 17.25 -5.02
C HIS A 65 18.45 16.05 -4.21
N THR A 66 18.19 16.10 -2.93
CA THR A 66 18.52 15.04 -1.96
C THR A 66 17.26 14.58 -1.23
N THR A 67 17.32 13.50 -0.49
CA THR A 67 16.19 12.98 0.32
C THR A 67 15.56 14.07 1.19
N THR A 68 16.38 14.96 1.77
CA THR A 68 15.92 15.99 2.71
C THR A 68 15.14 17.12 2.06
N ASP A 69 15.13 17.21 0.72
CA ASP A 69 14.33 18.18 -0.03
C ASP A 69 12.88 17.73 -0.20
N TYR A 70 12.52 16.57 0.34
CA TYR A 70 11.16 16.00 0.24
C TYR A 70 10.54 15.75 1.61
N GLU A 71 9.21 15.63 1.60
CA GLU A 71 8.42 15.22 2.75
C GLU A 71 7.18 14.45 2.31
N ILE A 72 6.68 13.57 3.17
CA ILE A 72 5.34 13.01 3.06
C ILE A 72 4.36 14.03 3.63
N ARG A 73 3.28 14.33 2.91
CA ARG A 73 2.18 15.17 3.43
C ARG A 73 0.86 14.41 3.43
N PHE A 74 0.13 14.62 4.51
CA PHE A 74 -1.28 14.27 4.62
C PHE A 74 -2.15 15.45 4.16
N GLU A 75 -3.37 15.17 3.71
CA GLU A 75 -4.34 16.22 3.34
C GLU A 75 -4.65 17.15 4.52
N GLN A 76 -4.69 16.61 5.73
CA GLN A 76 -4.96 17.34 6.97
C GLN A 76 -4.02 16.87 8.10
N GLU A 77 -4.07 17.55 9.26
CA GLU A 77 -3.33 17.10 10.43
C GLU A 77 -3.77 15.71 10.90
N GLU A 78 -2.81 14.82 11.10
CA GLU A 78 -3.00 13.44 11.48
C GLU A 78 -2.27 13.07 12.78
N SER A 79 -2.80 12.06 13.44
CA SER A 79 -2.15 11.33 14.52
C SER A 79 -2.30 9.83 14.22
N PRO A 80 -1.59 9.30 13.21
CA PRO A 80 -1.79 7.93 12.76
C PRO A 80 -1.42 6.94 13.87
N ILE A 81 -2.23 5.89 13.99
CA ILE A 81 -1.86 4.72 14.76
C ILE A 81 -0.84 3.95 13.92
N ILE A 82 0.35 3.71 14.46
CA ILE A 82 1.34 2.85 13.81
C ILE A 82 1.11 1.43 14.33
N LEU A 83 0.77 0.51 13.41
CA LEU A 83 0.75 -0.91 13.69
C LEU A 83 2.18 -1.41 13.58
N ASP A 84 2.69 -2.02 14.64
CA ASP A 84 4.09 -2.43 14.75
C ASP A 84 4.39 -3.62 13.85
N CYS A 85 5.24 -3.40 12.85
CA CYS A 85 5.69 -4.41 11.90
C CYS A 85 7.02 -5.00 12.35
N LEU A 86 7.11 -6.32 12.36
CA LEU A 86 8.34 -7.06 12.64
C LEU A 86 9.21 -7.16 11.38
N PRO A 87 10.55 -7.34 11.52
CA PRO A 87 11.47 -7.36 10.37
C PRO A 87 11.17 -8.42 9.28
N HIS A 88 10.31 -9.38 9.56
CA HIS A 88 9.90 -10.43 8.62
C HIS A 88 8.48 -10.22 8.05
N GLY A 89 7.92 -9.01 8.23
CA GLY A 89 6.67 -8.59 7.60
C GLY A 89 5.39 -9.00 8.35
N LEU A 90 5.49 -9.60 9.53
CA LEU A 90 4.33 -9.88 10.38
C LEU A 90 4.04 -8.69 11.30
N LEU A 91 2.78 -8.58 11.76
CA LEU A 91 2.42 -7.64 12.81
C LEU A 91 2.74 -8.24 14.18
N SER A 92 3.29 -7.42 15.09
CA SER A 92 3.56 -7.82 16.48
C SER A 92 2.30 -7.85 17.37
N GLY A 93 1.16 -7.39 16.86
CA GLY A 93 -0.06 -7.17 17.65
C GLY A 93 -0.01 -5.91 18.51
N LYS A 94 1.07 -5.14 18.48
CA LYS A 94 1.22 -3.87 19.21
C LYS A 94 0.96 -2.67 18.29
N SER A 95 0.68 -1.53 18.91
CA SER A 95 0.55 -0.26 18.20
C SER A 95 1.07 0.90 19.05
N PHE A 96 1.47 1.98 18.38
CA PHE A 96 1.99 3.19 19.03
C PHE A 96 1.70 4.43 18.19
N TYR A 97 1.99 5.61 18.75
CA TYR A 97 1.92 6.89 18.05
C TYR A 97 3.32 7.47 17.94
N GLN A 98 3.85 7.58 16.72
CA GLN A 98 5.12 8.25 16.46
C GLN A 98 4.92 9.73 16.14
N TRP A 99 3.88 10.04 15.41
CA TRP A 99 3.50 11.41 15.04
C TRP A 99 2.17 11.78 15.64
N LYS A 100 2.04 13.03 16.10
CA LYS A 100 0.80 13.57 16.66
C LYS A 100 0.58 14.97 16.12
N ASN A 101 -0.66 15.24 15.67
CA ASN A 101 -1.07 16.52 15.11
C ASN A 101 -0.07 17.01 14.05
N THR A 102 0.32 16.13 13.14
CA THR A 102 1.28 16.43 12.08
C THR A 102 0.62 16.37 10.70
N GLN A 103 0.95 17.32 9.85
CA GLN A 103 0.53 17.29 8.45
C GLN A 103 1.66 16.84 7.52
N ALA A 104 2.92 16.88 7.99
CA ALA A 104 4.07 16.50 7.18
C ALA A 104 5.09 15.68 7.97
N ILE A 105 5.70 14.72 7.29
CA ILE A 105 6.81 13.90 7.78
C ILE A 105 8.02 14.19 6.88
N PRO A 106 9.03 14.92 7.35
CA PRO A 106 10.25 15.15 6.58
C PRO A 106 10.96 13.84 6.23
N LEU A 107 11.39 13.68 4.98
CA LEU A 107 12.20 12.53 4.59
C LEU A 107 13.65 12.71 5.04
N THR A 108 14.23 11.62 5.51
CA THR A 108 15.65 11.48 5.84
C THR A 108 16.12 10.10 5.41
N ASP A 109 17.42 9.94 5.17
CA ASP A 109 17.98 8.65 4.79
C ASP A 109 17.91 7.57 5.88
N THR A 110 17.49 7.96 7.10
CA THR A 110 17.38 7.07 8.26
C THR A 110 15.92 6.82 8.69
N LEU A 111 14.95 7.41 8.00
CA LEU A 111 13.54 7.33 8.40
C LEU A 111 13.05 5.87 8.52
N PHE A 112 13.52 5.00 7.62
CA PHE A 112 13.12 3.59 7.53
C PHE A 112 14.19 2.61 8.04
N ASP A 113 15.13 3.06 8.88
CA ASP A 113 16.18 2.18 9.45
C ASP A 113 15.57 1.05 10.33
N ASN A 114 14.38 1.25 10.86
CA ASN A 114 13.63 0.28 11.68
C ASN A 114 12.46 -0.38 10.91
N ASP A 115 12.56 -0.48 9.57
CA ASP A 115 11.52 -1.03 8.69
C ASP A 115 10.38 -0.05 8.37
N SER A 116 9.20 -0.55 8.03
CA SER A 116 8.04 0.17 7.53
C SER A 116 7.20 0.81 8.64
N PHE A 117 6.36 1.77 8.25
CA PHE A 117 5.29 2.32 9.09
C PHE A 117 3.93 1.92 8.53
N CYS A 118 3.24 1.01 9.18
CA CYS A 118 1.86 0.67 8.84
C CYS A 118 0.90 1.63 9.54
N LEU A 119 0.37 2.59 8.81
CA LEU A 119 -0.52 3.63 9.30
C LEU A 119 -1.97 3.15 9.28
N ALA A 120 -2.68 3.34 10.40
CA ALA A 120 -4.11 3.09 10.52
C ALA A 120 -4.83 4.30 11.10
N GLY A 121 -6.15 4.38 10.88
CA GLY A 121 -7.01 5.42 11.45
C GLY A 121 -6.79 6.81 10.84
N LEU A 122 -6.27 6.90 9.61
CA LEU A 122 -6.15 8.15 8.88
C LEU A 122 -7.54 8.71 8.54
N ARG A 123 -7.68 10.04 8.62
CA ARG A 123 -8.86 10.80 8.19
C ARG A 123 -8.63 11.49 6.85
N SER A 124 -7.36 11.69 6.48
CA SER A 124 -6.96 12.20 5.18
C SER A 124 -7.37 11.25 4.09
N LYS A 125 -7.90 11.78 3.01
CA LYS A 125 -8.26 11.01 1.80
C LYS A 125 -7.08 10.89 0.85
N THR A 126 -6.08 11.75 0.99
CA THR A 126 -4.87 11.71 0.19
C THR A 126 -3.62 11.78 1.05
N ILE A 127 -2.57 11.16 0.55
CA ILE A 127 -1.21 11.23 1.05
C ILE A 127 -0.26 11.38 -0.13
N GLY A 128 0.82 12.11 0.02
CA GLY A 128 1.72 12.32 -1.12
C GLY A 128 3.15 12.65 -0.74
N ILE A 129 4.01 12.62 -1.74
CA ILE A 129 5.40 13.04 -1.70
C ILE A 129 5.47 14.44 -2.27
N TYR A 130 5.98 15.38 -1.50
CA TYR A 130 6.09 16.78 -1.88
C TYR A 130 7.56 17.20 -1.89
N GLU A 131 7.98 17.83 -2.98
CA GLU A 131 9.26 18.51 -3.02
C GLU A 131 9.11 19.89 -2.35
N LYS A 132 9.99 20.18 -1.39
CA LYS A 132 9.95 21.44 -0.65
C LYS A 132 10.30 22.61 -1.56
N ASN A 133 9.61 23.74 -1.38
CA ASN A 133 9.79 24.95 -2.17
C ASN A 133 9.55 24.78 -3.68
N SER A 134 8.72 23.82 -4.06
CA SER A 134 8.36 23.47 -5.43
C SER A 134 6.88 23.12 -5.52
N GLU A 135 6.33 23.11 -6.73
CA GLU A 135 4.98 22.61 -7.01
C GLU A 135 5.00 21.09 -7.31
N ARG A 136 6.19 20.50 -7.47
CA ARG A 136 6.31 19.07 -7.81
C ARG A 136 5.87 18.17 -6.66
N LYS A 137 4.98 17.26 -6.98
CA LYS A 137 4.46 16.30 -6.01
C LYS A 137 3.86 15.07 -6.68
N ILE A 138 3.74 14.00 -5.90
CA ILE A 138 3.02 12.78 -6.25
C ILE A 138 1.98 12.56 -5.17
N ILE A 139 0.72 12.40 -5.54
CA ILE A 139 -0.41 12.26 -4.60
C ILE A 139 -1.10 10.94 -4.86
N CYS A 140 -1.27 10.13 -3.82
CA CYS A 140 -2.06 8.90 -3.83
C CYS A 140 -3.40 9.14 -3.13
N ASP A 141 -4.50 8.74 -3.77
CA ASP A 141 -5.81 8.67 -3.12
C ASP A 141 -5.85 7.41 -2.24
N ILE A 142 -6.08 7.61 -0.94
CA ILE A 142 -6.16 6.55 0.06
C ILE A 142 -7.56 6.45 0.69
N SER A 143 -8.55 7.13 0.13
CA SER A 143 -9.89 7.26 0.70
C SER A 143 -10.64 5.93 0.89
N GLU A 144 -10.32 4.93 0.07
CA GLU A 144 -10.92 3.60 0.13
C GLU A 144 -10.07 2.57 0.91
N TYR A 145 -8.91 3.00 1.48
CA TYR A 145 -7.96 2.09 2.11
C TYR A 145 -7.87 2.33 3.61
N PRO A 146 -8.19 1.30 4.44
CA PRO A 146 -8.10 1.43 5.89
C PRO A 146 -6.66 1.50 6.40
N TYR A 147 -5.69 1.07 5.60
CA TYR A 147 -4.27 1.04 5.96
C TYR A 147 -3.41 1.64 4.85
N THR A 148 -2.33 2.30 5.26
CA THR A 148 -1.31 2.81 4.32
C THR A 148 0.08 2.51 4.90
N LEU A 149 0.87 1.72 4.19
CA LEU A 149 2.26 1.52 4.56
C LEU A 149 3.15 2.57 3.90
N LEU A 150 4.13 3.01 4.67
CA LEU A 150 5.26 3.80 4.19
C LEU A 150 6.52 2.96 4.36
N TRP A 151 7.30 2.82 3.30
CA TRP A 151 8.51 2.02 3.32
C TRP A 151 9.54 2.50 2.31
N SER A 152 10.80 2.27 2.63
CA SER A 152 11.93 2.33 1.71
C SER A 152 12.95 1.27 2.09
N ALA A 153 13.72 0.80 1.12
CA ALA A 153 14.85 -0.08 1.40
C ALA A 153 15.90 0.65 2.26
N PRO A 154 16.63 -0.05 3.17
CA PRO A 154 17.60 0.55 4.09
C PRO A 154 18.92 0.92 3.37
N THR A 155 18.82 1.44 2.14
CA THR A 155 19.96 1.93 1.35
C THR A 155 20.17 3.42 1.60
N LYS A 156 21.45 3.85 1.63
CA LYS A 156 21.83 5.26 1.83
C LYS A 156 22.68 5.74 0.67
N PRO A 157 22.33 6.88 0.05
CA PRO A 157 21.11 7.66 0.26
C PRO A 157 19.85 6.88 -0.15
N MET A 158 18.69 7.31 0.36
CA MET A 158 17.39 6.79 -0.05
C MET A 158 17.21 6.96 -1.56
N ARG A 159 16.70 5.93 -2.24
CA ARG A 159 16.52 5.90 -3.70
C ARG A 159 15.06 5.95 -4.14
N PHE A 160 14.18 5.56 -3.28
CA PHE A 160 12.73 5.54 -3.53
C PHE A 160 11.98 5.54 -2.21
N ILE A 161 10.70 5.80 -2.28
CA ILE A 161 9.76 5.60 -1.18
C ILE A 161 8.50 4.93 -1.71
N CYS A 162 7.97 3.99 -0.96
CA CYS A 162 6.68 3.37 -1.23
C CYS A 162 5.59 4.04 -0.40
N ILE A 163 4.45 4.30 -1.04
CA ILE A 163 3.17 4.63 -0.40
C ILE A 163 2.21 3.52 -0.80
N GLU A 164 1.85 2.69 0.15
CA GLU A 164 1.20 1.42 -0.10
C GLU A 164 -0.21 1.38 0.53
N PRO A 165 -1.25 1.79 -0.22
CA PRO A 165 -2.63 1.66 0.26
C PRO A 165 -3.07 0.20 0.25
N TRP A 166 -3.55 -0.29 1.41
CA TRP A 166 -3.93 -1.68 1.60
C TRP A 166 -5.34 -1.84 2.15
N GLN A 167 -6.07 -2.81 1.58
CA GLN A 167 -7.38 -3.24 2.07
C GLN A 167 -7.28 -4.27 3.20
N SER A 168 -6.16 -4.98 3.26
CA SER A 168 -5.92 -6.01 4.27
C SER A 168 -4.59 -5.77 4.97
N LEU A 169 -4.42 -6.39 6.11
CA LEU A 169 -3.17 -6.40 6.85
C LEU A 169 -2.40 -7.71 6.62
N PRO A 170 -1.06 -7.71 6.79
CA PRO A 170 -0.32 -8.95 6.96
C PRO A 170 -0.79 -9.68 8.22
N ALA A 171 -0.51 -10.99 8.29
CA ALA A 171 -0.79 -11.77 9.48
C ALA A 171 -0.04 -11.22 10.69
N ALA A 172 -0.63 -11.35 11.87
CA ALA A 172 0.06 -11.12 13.13
C ALA A 172 0.82 -12.39 13.56
N GLU A 173 1.85 -12.22 14.37
CA GLU A 173 2.63 -13.34 14.95
C GLU A 173 1.76 -14.33 15.74
N THR A 174 0.61 -13.83 16.24
CA THR A 174 -0.36 -14.62 17.02
C THR A 174 -1.48 -15.23 16.18
N ASP A 175 -1.54 -14.94 14.88
CA ASP A 175 -2.58 -15.44 14.01
C ASP A 175 -2.42 -16.93 13.76
N THR A 176 -3.55 -17.61 13.51
CA THR A 176 -3.54 -18.98 13.06
C THR A 176 -3.01 -19.06 11.63
N SER A 177 -2.48 -20.21 11.23
CA SER A 177 -2.04 -20.43 9.85
C SER A 177 -3.21 -20.53 8.85
N GLU A 178 -4.45 -20.51 9.33
CA GLU A 178 -5.65 -20.68 8.52
C GLU A 178 -6.06 -19.35 7.87
N TRP A 179 -5.79 -19.20 6.57
CA TRP A 179 -6.11 -18.00 5.80
C TRP A 179 -7.61 -17.63 5.84
N ASN A 180 -8.49 -18.61 5.92
CA ASN A 180 -9.94 -18.39 6.01
C ASN A 180 -10.40 -17.65 7.27
N GLU A 181 -9.56 -17.58 8.29
CA GLU A 181 -9.82 -16.86 9.54
C GLU A 181 -9.29 -15.43 9.53
N HIS A 182 -8.57 -15.03 8.49
CA HIS A 182 -7.97 -13.68 8.39
C HIS A 182 -9.05 -12.60 8.27
N ALA A 183 -9.31 -11.89 9.38
CA ALA A 183 -10.44 -10.98 9.52
C ALA A 183 -10.40 -9.77 8.56
N ALA A 184 -9.21 -9.31 8.18
CA ALA A 184 -9.02 -8.13 7.35
C ALA A 184 -9.02 -8.43 5.84
N ALA A 185 -9.22 -9.68 5.43
CA ALA A 185 -9.26 -10.04 4.01
C ALA A 185 -10.67 -9.87 3.43
N ALA A 186 -10.76 -9.46 2.15
CA ALA A 186 -12.02 -9.49 1.41
C ALA A 186 -12.54 -10.93 1.30
N CYS A 187 -13.84 -11.13 1.38
CA CYS A 187 -14.49 -12.41 1.19
C CYS A 187 -15.34 -12.36 -0.08
N ILE A 188 -14.91 -13.10 -1.10
CA ILE A 188 -15.54 -13.12 -2.44
C ILE A 188 -16.33 -14.41 -2.57
N ALA A 189 -17.65 -14.30 -2.74
CA ALA A 189 -18.52 -15.46 -2.95
C ALA A 189 -18.25 -16.13 -4.31
N PRO A 190 -18.68 -17.40 -4.51
CA PRO A 190 -18.58 -18.09 -5.80
C PRO A 190 -19.10 -17.26 -6.97
N ASN A 191 -18.31 -17.15 -8.04
CA ASN A 191 -18.58 -16.37 -9.26
C ASN A 191 -18.68 -14.84 -9.08
N GLU A 192 -18.49 -14.31 -7.87
CA GLU A 192 -18.44 -12.88 -7.60
C GLU A 192 -17.03 -12.31 -7.84
N SER A 193 -16.98 -10.99 -7.93
CA SER A 193 -15.73 -10.25 -8.14
C SER A 193 -15.55 -9.15 -7.10
N TYR A 194 -14.31 -8.83 -6.79
CA TYR A 194 -13.89 -7.72 -5.97
C TYR A 194 -12.91 -6.84 -6.73
N SER A 195 -13.07 -5.53 -6.64
CA SER A 195 -12.22 -4.58 -7.36
C SER A 195 -11.77 -3.45 -6.45
N ILE A 196 -10.54 -3.01 -6.65
CA ILE A 196 -9.97 -1.82 -6.01
C ILE A 196 -9.20 -1.00 -7.04
N THR A 197 -9.10 0.31 -6.82
CA THR A 197 -8.36 1.21 -7.72
C THR A 197 -7.48 2.16 -6.92
N LEU A 198 -6.20 2.22 -7.26
CA LEU A 198 -5.29 3.27 -6.79
C LEU A 198 -5.22 4.40 -7.82
N HIS A 199 -5.55 5.61 -7.39
CA HIS A 199 -5.36 6.82 -8.16
C HIS A 199 -4.08 7.52 -7.71
N THR A 200 -3.15 7.72 -8.64
CA THR A 200 -1.88 8.43 -8.39
C THR A 200 -1.77 9.61 -9.32
N THR A 201 -1.72 10.82 -8.78
CA THR A 201 -1.61 12.07 -9.54
C THR A 201 -0.19 12.63 -9.45
N PHE A 202 0.36 13.02 -10.60
CA PHE A 202 1.69 13.61 -10.74
C PHE A 202 1.55 15.08 -11.12
N GLU A 203 2.06 15.97 -10.28
CA GLU A 203 2.03 17.41 -10.52
C GLU A 203 3.44 17.99 -10.62
N ARG A 204 3.58 19.04 -11.48
CA ARG A 204 4.84 19.73 -11.75
C ARG A 204 4.71 21.22 -11.48
#